data_d417eb3d65a6686e9904351ee0a31cc1
#
_entry.id   d417eb3d65a6686e9904351ee0a31cc1
#
_cell.length_a   1.000
_cell.length_b   1.000
_cell.length_c   1.000
_cell.angle_alpha   90.00
_cell.angle_beta   90.00
_cell.angle_gamma   90.00
#
_symmetry.space_group_name_H-M   'P 1'
#
loop_
_entity.id
_entity.type
_entity.pdbx_description
1 polymer ?
#
loop_
_entity_poly.entity_id
_entity_poly.type
_entity_poly.pdbx_seq_one_letter_code
_entity_poly.pdbx_strand_id
1 'polypeptide(L)'
;MSQILVELIKFANLIITMTKAVACGNRIQSVFAMQSSQTSGSRHPEETLRGQVEFRNAGITYGVAGAEALSGVSFLARSGQTVGIIGGTGSGKSTLVNLIPRFYDATQGQVLVDGVDVRELNLEELRRRIAVVPQKAVLFRGTIRSNLLWGREDATEEELQAALTVAQAMEIVQGKDQGLDAEVQQGGGNLSGGQRQRLTIARALIRQPEILILDDSASALDYATDARLRAAIGALPNPPTTFVVSQRAASIRHADWILVLDDGRVVGQGTHETLLEQCPVYQEIYHSQFRKEAHSHVS
;
A
#
# COMPACT_ATOMS: atom_id res chain seq x y z
N MET A 1 -54.93 10.41 41.06
CA MET A 1 -54.78 9.51 39.85
C MET A 1 -53.65 9.96 38.94
N SER A 2 -53.41 11.23 38.68
CA SER A 2 -52.33 11.72 37.78
C SER A 2 -50.89 11.41 38.23
N GLN A 3 -50.61 11.42 39.53
CA GLN A 3 -49.25 11.11 40.03
C GLN A 3 -48.82 9.64 39.79
N ILE A 4 -49.76 8.70 39.98
CA ILE A 4 -49.48 7.25 39.73
C ILE A 4 -49.15 7.02 38.27
N LEU A 5 -49.87 7.68 37.35
CA LEU A 5 -49.58 7.55 35.90
C LEU A 5 -48.18 8.09 35.53
N VAL A 6 -47.81 9.23 36.13
CA VAL A 6 -46.45 9.79 35.90
C VAL A 6 -45.37 8.86 36.38
N GLU A 7 -45.52 8.22 37.53
CA GLU A 7 -44.52 7.26 38.05
C GLU A 7 -44.45 5.98 37.22
N LEU A 8 -45.57 5.50 36.70
CA LEU A 8 -45.61 4.36 35.78
C LEU A 8 -44.88 4.67 34.47
N ILE A 9 -45.06 5.88 33.93
CA ILE A 9 -44.33 6.29 32.69
C ILE A 9 -42.83 6.39 32.99
N LYS A 10 -42.42 6.95 34.14
CA LYS A 10 -40.99 7.00 34.53
C LYS A 10 -40.41 5.59 34.66
N PHE A 11 -41.15 4.64 35.26
CA PHE A 11 -40.72 3.27 35.43
C PHE A 11 -40.58 2.56 34.08
N ALA A 12 -41.53 2.74 33.16
CA ALA A 12 -41.43 2.21 31.80
C ALA A 12 -40.22 2.77 31.04
N ASN A 13 -39.97 4.08 31.14
CA ASN A 13 -38.79 4.71 30.54
C ASN A 13 -37.49 4.21 31.14
N LEU A 14 -37.44 3.93 32.44
CA LEU A 14 -36.31 3.34 33.12
C LEU A 14 -35.98 1.94 32.53
N ILE A 15 -37.00 1.09 32.37
CA ILE A 15 -36.84 -0.24 31.78
C ILE A 15 -36.29 -0.14 30.34
N ILE A 16 -36.85 0.78 29.55
CA ILE A 16 -36.39 1.00 28.16
C ILE A 16 -34.91 1.45 28.16
N THR A 17 -34.55 2.37 29.05
CA THR A 17 -33.18 2.88 29.18
C THR A 17 -32.21 1.79 29.61
N MET A 18 -32.58 0.96 30.60
CA MET A 18 -31.78 -0.19 31.03
C MET A 18 -31.57 -1.20 29.89
N THR A 19 -32.64 -1.53 29.16
CA THR A 19 -32.54 -2.46 28.03
C THR A 19 -31.62 -1.94 26.94
N LYS A 20 -31.70 -0.65 26.61
CA LYS A 20 -30.78 -0.02 25.66
C LYS A 20 -29.32 -0.02 26.19
N ALA A 21 -29.12 0.28 27.46
CA ALA A 21 -27.77 0.26 28.07
C ALA A 21 -27.14 -1.13 28.03
N VAL A 22 -27.91 -2.18 28.36
CA VAL A 22 -27.44 -3.58 28.24
C VAL A 22 -27.11 -3.93 26.80
N ALA A 23 -27.97 -3.57 25.83
CA ALA A 23 -27.70 -3.82 24.43
C ALA A 23 -26.44 -3.09 23.93
N CYS A 24 -26.22 -1.85 24.33
CA CYS A 24 -24.98 -1.11 24.07
C CYS A 24 -23.77 -1.79 24.71
N GLY A 25 -23.85 -2.20 25.97
CA GLY A 25 -22.81 -2.92 26.68
C GLY A 25 -22.41 -4.21 25.96
N ASN A 26 -23.40 -5.00 25.54
CA ASN A 26 -23.15 -6.24 24.81
C ASN A 26 -22.45 -5.98 23.45
N ARG A 27 -22.82 -4.91 22.74
CA ARG A 27 -22.12 -4.54 21.48
C ARG A 27 -20.68 -4.14 21.72
N ILE A 28 -20.42 -3.35 22.76
CA ILE A 28 -19.05 -2.96 23.15
C ILE A 28 -18.26 -4.22 23.52
N GLN A 29 -18.83 -5.10 24.34
CA GLN A 29 -18.18 -6.34 24.75
C GLN A 29 -17.89 -7.25 23.55
N SER A 30 -18.78 -7.34 22.57
CA SER A 30 -18.54 -8.15 21.36
C SER A 30 -17.35 -7.63 20.54
N VAL A 31 -17.14 -6.30 20.50
CA VAL A 31 -15.97 -5.72 19.83
C VAL A 31 -14.68 -6.02 20.60
N PHE A 32 -14.68 -5.91 21.93
CA PHE A 32 -13.52 -6.28 22.75
C PHE A 32 -13.22 -7.78 22.74
N ALA A 33 -14.22 -8.63 22.54
CA ALA A 33 -14.07 -10.07 22.42
C ALA A 33 -13.52 -10.50 21.05
N MET A 34 -13.48 -9.62 20.06
CA MET A 34 -12.88 -9.91 18.75
C MET A 34 -11.38 -10.09 18.91
N GLN A 35 -10.91 -11.30 18.73
CA GLN A 35 -9.48 -11.59 18.66
C GLN A 35 -8.98 -11.32 17.25
N SER A 36 -7.77 -10.74 17.15
CA SER A 36 -7.08 -10.63 15.86
C SER A 36 -6.86 -12.05 15.31
N SER A 37 -7.19 -12.25 14.03
CA SER A 37 -6.89 -13.49 13.33
C SER A 37 -5.39 -13.70 13.11
N GLN A 38 -4.61 -12.63 13.25
CA GLN A 38 -3.17 -12.63 13.07
C GLN A 38 -2.46 -12.68 14.41
N THR A 39 -1.71 -13.75 14.65
CA THR A 39 -0.79 -13.89 15.79
C THR A 39 0.61 -13.53 15.32
N SER A 40 1.35 -12.75 16.13
CA SER A 40 2.75 -12.45 15.84
C SER A 40 3.58 -13.72 15.99
N GLY A 41 4.46 -13.98 15.02
CA GLY A 41 5.49 -15.00 15.15
C GLY A 41 6.66 -14.53 16.03
N SER A 42 7.65 -15.41 16.19
CA SER A 42 8.84 -15.13 17.01
C SER A 42 10.15 -15.21 16.22
N ARG A 43 10.10 -15.57 14.93
CA ARG A 43 11.30 -15.66 14.09
C ARG A 43 11.73 -14.27 13.61
N HIS A 44 13.03 -14.14 13.36
CA HIS A 44 13.64 -12.96 12.77
C HIS A 44 14.03 -13.24 11.32
N PRO A 45 13.99 -12.23 10.43
CA PRO A 45 14.43 -12.34 9.05
C PRO A 45 15.92 -12.70 8.95
N GLU A 46 16.33 -13.35 7.86
CA GLU A 46 17.75 -13.60 7.59
C GLU A 46 18.41 -12.30 7.06
N GLU A 47 19.42 -11.80 7.76
CA GLU A 47 20.09 -10.54 7.40
C GLU A 47 20.78 -10.58 6.04
N THR A 48 21.19 -11.78 5.58
CA THR A 48 21.87 -11.99 4.28
C THR A 48 20.94 -11.80 3.07
N LEU A 49 19.62 -11.91 3.27
CA LEU A 49 18.61 -11.84 2.22
C LEU A 49 17.81 -10.53 2.24
N ARG A 50 18.37 -9.49 2.84
CA ARG A 50 17.73 -8.22 3.16
C ARG A 50 16.87 -7.65 2.02
N GLY A 51 15.55 -7.62 2.23
CA GLY A 51 14.55 -7.12 1.26
C GLY A 51 14.15 -8.13 0.19
N GLN A 52 14.54 -9.40 0.29
CA GLN A 52 14.08 -10.45 -0.62
C GLN A 52 12.63 -10.83 -0.32
N VAL A 53 11.81 -10.98 -1.36
CA VAL A 53 10.41 -11.44 -1.26
C VAL A 53 10.18 -12.62 -2.18
N GLU A 54 9.69 -13.73 -1.63
CA GLU A 54 9.38 -14.93 -2.41
C GLU A 54 7.94 -15.38 -2.17
N PHE A 55 7.23 -15.67 -3.25
CA PHE A 55 5.92 -16.30 -3.24
C PHE A 55 6.07 -17.74 -3.71
N ARG A 56 5.57 -18.71 -2.91
CA ARG A 56 5.58 -20.14 -3.22
C ARG A 56 4.15 -20.65 -3.28
N ASN A 57 3.62 -20.75 -4.48
CA ASN A 57 2.26 -21.24 -4.75
C ASN A 57 1.21 -20.53 -3.86
N ALA A 58 1.38 -19.24 -3.65
CA ALA A 58 0.55 -18.47 -2.73
C ALA A 58 -0.83 -18.19 -3.35
N GLY A 59 -1.85 -18.36 -2.53
CA GLY A 59 -3.24 -18.06 -2.87
C GLY A 59 -3.99 -17.46 -1.68
N ILE A 60 -5.05 -16.71 -1.96
CA ILE A 60 -5.92 -16.17 -0.92
C ILE A 60 -7.38 -16.17 -1.36
N THR A 61 -8.24 -16.63 -0.45
CA THR A 61 -9.70 -16.53 -0.54
C THR A 61 -10.21 -15.66 0.60
N TYR A 62 -10.98 -14.61 0.29
CA TYR A 62 -11.56 -13.74 1.30
C TYR A 62 -12.87 -14.33 1.85
N GLY A 63 -12.92 -14.49 3.20
CA GLY A 63 -14.09 -15.02 3.89
C GLY A 63 -14.31 -16.53 3.70
N VAL A 64 -15.34 -17.07 4.35
CA VAL A 64 -15.59 -18.53 4.43
C VAL A 64 -16.18 -19.11 3.13
N ALA A 65 -16.80 -18.28 2.30
CA ALA A 65 -17.45 -18.67 1.03
C ALA A 65 -17.09 -17.71 -0.12
N GLY A 66 -15.98 -16.98 -0.02
CA GLY A 66 -15.58 -15.99 -1.00
C GLY A 66 -14.94 -16.61 -2.25
N ALA A 67 -14.92 -15.85 -3.33
CA ALA A 67 -14.14 -16.20 -4.51
C ALA A 67 -12.64 -16.13 -4.19
N GLU A 68 -11.86 -16.99 -4.81
CA GLU A 68 -10.40 -16.98 -4.75
C GLU A 68 -9.89 -15.67 -5.40
N ALA A 69 -9.22 -14.83 -4.62
CA ALA A 69 -8.71 -13.55 -5.10
C ALA A 69 -7.32 -13.66 -5.71
N LEU A 70 -6.54 -14.68 -5.30
CA LEU A 70 -5.26 -15.07 -5.90
C LEU A 70 -5.11 -16.57 -5.85
N SER A 71 -4.54 -17.16 -6.90
CA SER A 71 -4.33 -18.60 -7.04
C SER A 71 -2.95 -18.90 -7.60
N GLY A 72 -2.19 -19.74 -6.88
CA GLY A 72 -0.97 -20.36 -7.38
C GLY A 72 0.17 -19.41 -7.73
N VAL A 73 0.24 -18.24 -7.08
CA VAL A 73 1.26 -17.23 -7.38
C VAL A 73 2.64 -17.68 -6.90
N SER A 74 3.60 -17.70 -7.83
CA SER A 74 5.00 -18.06 -7.54
C SER A 74 5.97 -17.16 -8.29
N PHE A 75 6.81 -16.44 -7.54
CA PHE A 75 7.90 -15.61 -8.06
C PHE A 75 8.91 -15.28 -6.95
N LEU A 76 10.09 -14.79 -7.36
CA LEU A 76 11.15 -14.32 -6.47
C LEU A 76 11.55 -12.90 -6.87
N ALA A 77 11.39 -11.94 -5.96
CA ALA A 77 11.97 -10.61 -6.03
C ALA A 77 13.25 -10.57 -5.21
N ARG A 78 14.38 -10.24 -5.85
CA ARG A 78 15.68 -10.14 -5.17
C ARG A 78 15.82 -8.77 -4.52
N SER A 79 16.71 -8.68 -3.53
CA SER A 79 17.07 -7.43 -2.85
C SER A 79 17.38 -6.31 -3.85
N GLY A 80 16.79 -5.13 -3.65
CA GLY A 80 16.97 -3.95 -4.49
C GLY A 80 16.31 -3.99 -5.88
N GLN A 81 15.64 -5.09 -6.23
CA GLN A 81 14.98 -5.27 -7.53
C GLN A 81 13.66 -4.48 -7.60
N THR A 82 13.37 -3.90 -8.75
CA THR A 82 12.06 -3.31 -9.03
C THR A 82 11.17 -4.32 -9.74
N VAL A 83 10.03 -4.63 -9.11
CA VAL A 83 9.01 -5.54 -9.65
C VAL A 83 7.77 -4.75 -10.05
N GLY A 84 7.47 -4.74 -11.35
CA GLY A 84 6.23 -4.17 -11.87
C GLY A 84 5.08 -5.18 -11.79
N ILE A 85 3.90 -4.73 -11.39
CA ILE A 85 2.69 -5.57 -11.33
C ILE A 85 1.60 -4.89 -12.15
N ILE A 86 1.13 -5.56 -13.21
CA ILE A 86 0.12 -5.04 -14.13
C ILE A 86 -1.02 -6.03 -14.33
N GLY A 87 -2.18 -5.52 -14.70
CA GLY A 87 -3.39 -6.30 -14.98
C GLY A 87 -4.64 -5.44 -14.91
N GLY A 88 -5.77 -5.96 -15.31
CA GLY A 88 -7.07 -5.30 -15.26
C GLY A 88 -7.51 -4.91 -13.85
N THR A 89 -8.59 -4.10 -13.76
CA THR A 89 -9.23 -3.82 -12.47
C THR A 89 -9.79 -5.12 -11.89
N GLY A 90 -9.54 -5.38 -10.61
CA GLY A 90 -9.99 -6.62 -9.95
C GLY A 90 -9.09 -7.84 -10.16
N SER A 91 -7.99 -7.75 -10.93
CA SER A 91 -7.10 -8.89 -11.20
C SER A 91 -6.27 -9.37 -9.99
N GLY A 92 -6.42 -8.78 -8.80
CA GLY A 92 -5.72 -9.23 -7.58
C GLY A 92 -4.43 -8.48 -7.25
N LYS A 93 -4.03 -7.42 -7.99
CA LYS A 93 -2.76 -6.69 -7.79
C LYS A 93 -2.53 -6.19 -6.36
N SER A 94 -3.49 -5.41 -5.83
CA SER A 94 -3.40 -4.90 -4.45
C SER A 94 -3.48 -6.02 -3.42
N THR A 95 -4.24 -7.08 -3.70
CA THR A 95 -4.28 -8.29 -2.85
C THR A 95 -2.90 -8.92 -2.75
N LEU A 96 -2.20 -9.06 -3.89
CA LEU A 96 -0.85 -9.65 -3.93
C LEU A 96 0.14 -8.87 -3.06
N VAL A 97 0.23 -7.56 -3.25
CA VAL A 97 1.19 -6.75 -2.49
C VAL A 97 0.83 -6.64 -1.01
N ASN A 98 -0.45 -6.75 -0.64
CA ASN A 98 -0.91 -6.72 0.75
C ASN A 98 -0.58 -8.00 1.54
N LEU A 99 -0.20 -9.10 0.87
CA LEU A 99 0.31 -10.30 1.52
C LEU A 99 1.73 -10.10 2.05
N ILE A 100 2.54 -9.22 1.45
CA ILE A 100 3.93 -8.97 1.85
C ILE A 100 4.03 -8.38 3.27
N PRO A 101 3.31 -7.27 3.62
CA PRO A 101 3.28 -6.75 5.00
C PRO A 101 2.34 -7.56 5.91
N ARG A 102 1.83 -8.69 5.40
CA ARG A 102 0.88 -9.54 6.12
C ARG A 102 -0.32 -8.72 6.61
N PHE A 103 -0.96 -7.94 5.71
CA PHE A 103 -2.28 -7.36 6.01
C PHE A 103 -3.37 -8.44 5.93
N TYR A 104 -3.09 -9.50 5.19
CA TYR A 104 -3.87 -10.74 5.12
C TYR A 104 -2.91 -11.92 5.14
N ASP A 105 -3.34 -13.06 5.68
CA ASP A 105 -2.61 -14.31 5.59
C ASP A 105 -2.99 -15.04 4.28
N ALA A 106 -2.00 -15.60 3.60
CA ALA A 106 -2.24 -16.50 2.48
C ALA A 106 -3.01 -17.75 2.98
N THR A 107 -4.09 -18.12 2.28
CA THR A 107 -4.89 -19.31 2.59
C THR A 107 -4.28 -20.57 2.02
N GLN A 108 -3.42 -20.43 1.00
CA GLN A 108 -2.66 -21.50 0.37
C GLN A 108 -1.22 -21.03 0.12
N GLY A 109 -0.28 -21.97 0.13
CA GLY A 109 1.13 -21.70 -0.11
C GLY A 109 1.77 -20.82 0.97
N GLN A 110 2.81 -20.09 0.58
CA GLN A 110 3.64 -19.31 1.48
C GLN A 110 4.09 -17.99 0.83
N VAL A 111 4.24 -16.96 1.66
CA VAL A 111 4.93 -15.71 1.33
C VAL A 111 6.10 -15.59 2.28
N LEU A 112 7.31 -15.50 1.73
CA LEU A 112 8.53 -15.39 2.51
C LEU A 112 9.12 -13.98 2.32
N VAL A 113 9.56 -13.42 3.42
CA VAL A 113 10.38 -12.21 3.46
C VAL A 113 11.71 -12.59 4.07
N ASP A 114 12.80 -12.32 3.36
CA ASP A 114 14.15 -12.67 3.77
C ASP A 114 14.28 -14.15 4.19
N GLY A 115 13.71 -15.04 3.38
CA GLY A 115 13.77 -16.49 3.57
C GLY A 115 12.81 -17.06 4.61
N VAL A 116 12.10 -16.24 5.37
CA VAL A 116 11.20 -16.68 6.45
C VAL A 116 9.74 -16.40 6.09
N ASP A 117 8.86 -17.38 6.34
CA ASP A 117 7.41 -17.19 6.13
C ASP A 117 6.89 -16.02 7.00
N VAL A 118 6.15 -15.11 6.37
CA VAL A 118 5.60 -13.91 7.05
C VAL A 118 4.72 -14.26 8.25
N ARG A 119 4.16 -15.47 8.29
CA ARG A 119 3.34 -15.96 9.42
C ARG A 119 4.19 -16.31 10.65
N GLU A 120 5.47 -16.63 10.46
CA GLU A 120 6.41 -16.99 11.52
C GLU A 120 7.21 -15.78 12.03
N LEU A 121 7.23 -14.67 11.26
CA LEU A 121 7.94 -13.45 11.62
C LEU A 121 7.23 -12.67 12.73
N ASN A 122 8.04 -11.96 13.54
CA ASN A 122 7.50 -10.90 14.39
C ASN A 122 6.83 -9.84 13.53
N LEU A 123 5.53 -9.58 13.76
CA LEU A 123 4.72 -8.76 12.91
C LEU A 123 5.13 -7.28 12.91
N GLU A 124 5.56 -6.76 14.04
CA GLU A 124 6.02 -5.39 14.19
C GLU A 124 7.35 -5.19 13.45
N GLU A 125 8.29 -6.12 13.60
CA GLU A 125 9.57 -6.11 12.91
C GLU A 125 9.39 -6.21 11.39
N LEU A 126 8.56 -7.15 10.92
CA LEU A 126 8.21 -7.26 9.50
C LEU A 126 7.70 -5.92 8.94
N ARG A 127 6.70 -5.32 9.59
CA ARG A 127 6.07 -4.09 9.13
C ARG A 127 6.98 -2.87 9.26
N ARG A 128 7.95 -2.89 10.17
CA ARG A 128 8.95 -1.82 10.28
C ARG A 128 9.85 -1.75 9.05
N ARG A 129 10.18 -2.88 8.44
CA ARG A 129 11.05 -3.01 7.26
C ARG A 129 10.33 -2.71 5.93
N ILE A 130 9.00 -2.65 5.95
CA ILE A 130 8.16 -2.46 4.76
C ILE A 130 7.46 -1.11 4.82
N ALA A 131 7.52 -0.34 3.74
CA ALA A 131 6.69 0.84 3.57
C ALA A 131 5.68 0.64 2.45
N VAL A 132 4.44 1.04 2.70
CA VAL A 132 3.35 0.95 1.73
C VAL A 132 2.83 2.34 1.43
N VAL A 133 2.82 2.70 0.15
CA VAL A 133 2.16 3.89 -0.37
C VAL A 133 0.84 3.44 -1.02
N PRO A 134 -0.29 3.73 -0.39
CA PRO A 134 -1.59 3.28 -0.89
C PRO A 134 -2.01 4.08 -2.12
N GLN A 135 -2.92 3.51 -2.92
CA GLN A 135 -3.52 4.15 -4.10
C GLN A 135 -4.11 5.52 -3.77
N LYS A 136 -4.84 5.64 -2.66
CA LYS A 136 -5.41 6.89 -2.18
C LYS A 136 -4.46 7.54 -1.18
N ALA A 137 -3.80 8.62 -1.60
CA ALA A 137 -2.98 9.43 -0.70
C ALA A 137 -3.82 10.08 0.40
N VAL A 138 -3.48 9.81 1.66
CA VAL A 138 -4.13 10.40 2.83
C VAL A 138 -3.09 11.13 3.67
N LEU A 139 -3.35 12.43 3.89
CA LEU A 139 -2.58 13.25 4.82
C LEU A 139 -3.47 13.66 6.00
N PHE A 140 -2.86 13.78 7.16
CA PHE A 140 -3.54 14.19 8.38
C PHE A 140 -3.51 15.71 8.55
N ARG A 141 -4.51 16.24 9.24
CA ARG A 141 -4.49 17.64 9.63
C ARG A 141 -3.28 17.92 10.53
N GLY A 142 -2.54 18.99 10.22
CA GLY A 142 -1.33 19.38 10.93
C GLY A 142 -0.40 20.17 10.02
N THR A 143 0.89 19.87 10.04
CA THR A 143 1.89 20.48 9.14
C THR A 143 2.45 19.44 8.17
N ILE A 144 3.19 19.86 7.14
CA ILE A 144 3.95 18.96 6.28
C ILE A 144 4.92 18.14 7.15
N ARG A 145 5.66 18.79 8.04
CA ARG A 145 6.59 18.14 8.99
C ARG A 145 5.89 17.04 9.79
N SER A 146 4.77 17.36 10.46
CA SER A 146 4.06 16.38 11.27
C SER A 146 3.59 15.19 10.45
N ASN A 147 3.16 15.40 9.20
CA ASN A 147 2.79 14.31 8.30
C ASN A 147 3.98 13.43 7.89
N LEU A 148 5.16 13.99 7.71
CA LEU A 148 6.36 13.25 7.38
C LEU A 148 6.86 12.44 8.58
N LEU A 149 6.84 13.02 9.78
CA LEU A 149 7.25 12.36 11.04
C LEU A 149 6.36 11.16 11.42
N TRP A 150 5.16 11.03 10.84
CA TRP A 150 4.38 9.78 10.95
C TRP A 150 5.11 8.58 10.31
N GLY A 151 6.03 8.81 9.39
CA GLY A 151 6.89 7.76 8.84
C GLY A 151 7.92 7.27 9.86
N ARG A 152 8.62 8.22 10.52
CA ARG A 152 9.59 8.00 11.60
C ARG A 152 9.67 9.24 12.46
N GLU A 153 9.31 9.11 13.74
CA GLU A 153 9.14 10.23 14.67
C GLU A 153 10.45 10.97 14.98
N ASP A 154 11.56 10.25 15.03
CA ASP A 154 12.92 10.74 15.33
C ASP A 154 13.73 11.15 14.08
N ALA A 155 13.09 11.29 12.91
CA ALA A 155 13.79 11.68 11.69
C ALA A 155 14.36 13.10 11.80
N THR A 156 15.62 13.26 11.38
CA THR A 156 16.29 14.56 11.36
C THR A 156 15.81 15.45 10.21
N GLU A 157 16.10 16.73 10.27
CA GLU A 157 15.76 17.70 9.21
C GLU A 157 16.38 17.29 7.86
N GLU A 158 17.63 16.82 7.88
CA GLU A 158 18.36 16.37 6.68
C GLU A 158 17.67 15.14 6.06
N GLU A 159 17.19 14.21 6.89
CA GLU A 159 16.47 13.03 6.41
C GLU A 159 15.11 13.39 5.82
N LEU A 160 14.40 14.37 6.42
CA LEU A 160 13.16 14.90 5.86
C LEU A 160 13.39 15.51 4.47
N GLN A 161 14.44 16.34 4.34
CA GLN A 161 14.80 16.98 3.06
C GLN A 161 15.25 15.94 2.01
N ALA A 162 16.03 14.95 2.41
CA ALA A 162 16.46 13.87 1.53
C ALA A 162 15.24 13.07 1.00
N ALA A 163 14.32 12.68 1.87
CA ALA A 163 13.10 11.97 1.46
C ALA A 163 12.19 12.80 0.55
N LEU A 164 12.06 14.11 0.81
CA LEU A 164 11.32 15.04 -0.06
C LEU A 164 11.97 15.17 -1.43
N THR A 165 13.30 15.20 -1.48
CA THR A 165 14.06 15.27 -2.74
C THR A 165 13.83 14.02 -3.59
N VAL A 166 13.98 12.84 -3.00
CA VAL A 166 13.73 11.56 -3.67
C VAL A 166 12.27 11.47 -4.14
N ALA A 167 11.31 11.88 -3.31
CA ALA A 167 9.89 11.90 -3.63
C ALA A 167 9.47 13.00 -4.63
N GLN A 168 10.42 13.80 -5.15
CA GLN A 168 10.15 14.95 -6.04
C GLN A 168 9.17 15.96 -5.39
N ALA A 169 9.24 16.14 -4.07
CA ALA A 169 8.30 16.94 -3.28
C ALA A 169 8.90 18.25 -2.71
N MET A 170 10.19 18.52 -2.93
CA MET A 170 10.86 19.73 -2.41
C MET A 170 10.20 21.03 -2.87
N GLU A 171 9.75 21.11 -4.12
CA GLU A 171 9.07 22.29 -4.66
C GLU A 171 7.77 22.62 -3.91
N ILE A 172 7.11 21.60 -3.31
CA ILE A 172 5.88 21.79 -2.54
C ILE A 172 6.19 22.55 -1.26
N VAL A 173 7.30 22.22 -0.61
CA VAL A 173 7.77 22.85 0.63
C VAL A 173 8.30 24.25 0.33
N GLN A 174 9.14 24.39 -0.71
CA GLN A 174 9.71 25.67 -1.11
C GLN A 174 8.68 26.69 -1.59
N GLY A 175 7.57 26.22 -2.15
CA GLY A 175 6.45 27.07 -2.57
C GLY A 175 5.51 27.51 -1.43
N LYS A 176 5.86 27.22 -0.15
CA LYS A 176 5.08 27.62 1.02
C LYS A 176 5.91 28.54 1.90
N ASP A 177 5.32 29.66 2.36
CA ASP A 177 6.01 30.64 3.22
C ASP A 177 6.57 30.04 4.51
N GLN A 178 5.88 29.03 5.07
CA GLN A 178 6.26 28.33 6.30
C GLN A 178 7.07 27.05 6.04
N GLY A 179 7.41 26.73 4.79
CA GLY A 179 8.20 25.55 4.44
C GLY A 179 7.58 24.24 4.95
N LEU A 180 8.34 23.48 5.74
CA LEU A 180 7.88 22.22 6.37
C LEU A 180 6.77 22.44 7.39
N ASP A 181 6.68 23.60 8.00
CA ASP A 181 5.67 23.90 9.00
C ASP A 181 4.36 24.47 8.41
N ALA A 182 4.26 24.51 7.07
CA ALA A 182 3.05 24.87 6.35
C ALA A 182 1.88 23.93 6.68
N GLU A 183 0.70 24.52 6.86
CA GLU A 183 -0.51 23.81 7.24
C GLU A 183 -0.97 22.83 6.16
N VAL A 184 -1.33 21.62 6.60
CA VAL A 184 -2.03 20.59 5.83
C VAL A 184 -3.43 20.43 6.42
N GLN A 185 -4.45 20.71 5.63
CA GLN A 185 -5.84 20.49 6.01
C GLN A 185 -6.18 19.00 6.05
N GLN A 186 -7.28 18.66 6.71
CA GLN A 186 -7.73 17.27 6.78
C GLN A 186 -7.83 16.63 5.38
N GLY A 187 -7.20 15.46 5.22
CA GLY A 187 -7.12 14.77 3.93
C GLY A 187 -6.23 15.47 2.90
N GLY A 188 -5.50 16.54 3.27
CA GLY A 188 -4.69 17.32 2.34
C GLY A 188 -5.53 18.16 1.37
N GLY A 189 -6.69 18.67 1.81
CA GLY A 189 -7.64 19.40 0.96
C GLY A 189 -7.08 20.66 0.29
N ASN A 190 -6.03 21.26 0.85
CA ASN A 190 -5.31 22.42 0.32
C ASN A 190 -4.13 22.06 -0.60
N LEU A 191 -4.01 20.79 -0.99
CA LEU A 191 -2.95 20.28 -1.87
C LEU A 191 -3.55 19.60 -3.11
N SER A 192 -2.86 19.65 -4.24
CA SER A 192 -3.25 18.89 -5.43
C SER A 192 -3.10 17.37 -5.21
N GLY A 193 -3.73 16.55 -6.04
CA GLY A 193 -3.61 15.09 -5.99
C GLY A 193 -2.15 14.61 -6.05
N GLY A 194 -1.39 15.14 -7.01
CA GLY A 194 0.04 14.82 -7.16
C GLY A 194 0.90 15.29 -5.99
N GLN A 195 0.58 16.45 -5.40
CA GLN A 195 1.28 16.94 -4.20
C GLN A 195 1.04 16.02 -3.01
N ARG A 196 -0.24 15.64 -2.76
CA ARG A 196 -0.57 14.66 -1.70
C ARG A 196 0.18 13.35 -1.88
N GLN A 197 0.19 12.85 -3.12
CA GLN A 197 0.85 11.58 -3.44
C GLN A 197 2.35 11.64 -3.16
N ARG A 198 3.04 12.70 -3.64
CA ARG A 198 4.48 12.88 -3.42
C ARG A 198 4.83 13.01 -1.93
N LEU A 199 4.05 13.73 -1.15
CA LEU A 199 4.24 13.82 0.31
C LEU A 199 3.99 12.47 1.01
N THR A 200 3.02 11.67 0.53
CA THR A 200 2.79 10.31 1.06
C THR A 200 3.96 9.38 0.73
N ILE A 201 4.55 9.51 -0.46
CA ILE A 201 5.77 8.78 -0.85
C ILE A 201 6.96 9.23 0.01
N ALA A 202 7.17 10.54 0.23
CA ALA A 202 8.21 11.04 1.11
C ALA A 202 8.08 10.46 2.53
N ARG A 203 6.86 10.43 3.09
CA ARG A 203 6.59 9.80 4.39
C ARG A 203 6.97 8.32 4.43
N ALA A 204 6.75 7.58 3.35
CA ALA A 204 7.16 6.19 3.25
C ALA A 204 8.69 6.03 3.20
N LEU A 205 9.38 6.91 2.45
CA LEU A 205 10.83 6.88 2.27
C LEU A 205 11.61 7.26 3.55
N ILE A 206 11.07 8.13 4.41
CA ILE A 206 11.66 8.50 5.71
C ILE A 206 11.89 7.27 6.60
N ARG A 207 11.08 6.23 6.45
CA ARG A 207 11.25 4.96 7.18
C ARG A 207 12.50 4.20 6.76
N GLN A 208 13.15 4.58 5.65
CA GLN A 208 14.27 3.85 5.04
C GLN A 208 13.95 2.36 4.87
N PRO A 209 12.84 2.03 4.18
CA PRO A 209 12.35 0.67 4.11
C PRO A 209 13.28 -0.22 3.28
N GLU A 210 13.30 -1.51 3.59
CA GLU A 210 13.97 -2.52 2.76
C GLU A 210 13.07 -2.99 1.62
N ILE A 211 11.74 -2.91 1.82
CA ILE A 211 10.73 -3.20 0.82
C ILE A 211 9.79 -2.00 0.71
N LEU A 212 9.64 -1.47 -0.50
CA LEU A 212 8.74 -0.36 -0.82
C LEU A 212 7.63 -0.83 -1.74
N ILE A 213 6.38 -0.64 -1.32
CA ILE A 213 5.21 -0.96 -2.12
C ILE A 213 4.54 0.34 -2.57
N LEU A 214 4.44 0.53 -3.88
CA LEU A 214 3.78 1.66 -4.53
C LEU A 214 2.49 1.14 -5.20
N ASP A 215 1.37 1.16 -4.46
CA ASP A 215 0.10 0.63 -4.97
C ASP A 215 -0.65 1.72 -5.76
N ASP A 216 -0.59 1.63 -7.09
CA ASP A 216 -1.16 2.56 -8.09
C ASP A 216 -0.85 4.06 -7.79
N SER A 217 0.27 4.28 -7.11
CA SER A 217 0.67 5.60 -6.61
C SER A 217 1.09 6.56 -7.73
N ALA A 218 1.41 6.04 -8.92
CA ALA A 218 1.77 6.82 -10.10
C ALA A 218 0.56 7.42 -10.83
N SER A 219 -0.66 6.98 -10.53
CA SER A 219 -1.88 7.43 -11.23
C SER A 219 -2.16 8.93 -11.09
N ALA A 220 -1.73 9.53 -9.97
CA ALA A 220 -1.86 10.96 -9.69
C ALA A 220 -0.66 11.79 -10.14
N LEU A 221 0.40 11.16 -10.68
CA LEU A 221 1.62 11.82 -11.12
C LEU A 221 1.65 11.94 -12.65
N ASP A 222 2.29 12.98 -13.15
CA ASP A 222 2.67 13.06 -14.56
C ASP A 222 3.83 12.11 -14.86
N TYR A 223 3.99 11.72 -16.14
CA TYR A 223 4.99 10.75 -16.56
C TYR A 223 6.43 11.16 -16.24
N ALA A 224 6.77 12.45 -16.35
CA ALA A 224 8.12 12.93 -16.10
C ALA A 224 8.46 12.88 -14.59
N THR A 225 7.52 13.25 -13.74
CA THR A 225 7.67 13.17 -12.29
C THR A 225 7.75 11.71 -11.81
N ASP A 226 6.90 10.81 -12.36
CA ASP A 226 6.97 9.38 -12.04
C ASP A 226 8.31 8.75 -12.46
N ALA A 227 8.82 9.09 -13.64
CA ALA A 227 10.11 8.59 -14.11
C ALA A 227 11.27 9.09 -13.23
N ARG A 228 11.29 10.40 -12.85
CA ARG A 228 12.30 10.96 -11.95
C ARG A 228 12.25 10.34 -10.56
N LEU A 229 11.05 10.12 -10.02
CA LEU A 229 10.85 9.45 -8.74
C LEU A 229 11.47 8.06 -8.72
N ARG A 230 11.17 7.23 -9.73
CA ARG A 230 11.71 5.87 -9.83
C ARG A 230 13.23 5.87 -10.00
N ALA A 231 13.78 6.75 -10.84
CA ALA A 231 15.21 6.90 -10.98
C ALA A 231 15.89 7.31 -9.66
N ALA A 232 15.26 8.23 -8.90
CA ALA A 232 15.78 8.67 -7.61
C ALA A 232 15.72 7.55 -6.54
N ILE A 233 14.67 6.72 -6.53
CA ILE A 233 14.59 5.56 -5.62
C ILE A 233 15.68 4.54 -5.97
N GLY A 234 15.88 4.22 -7.26
CA GLY A 234 16.90 3.27 -7.70
C GLY A 234 18.34 3.77 -7.47
N ALA A 235 18.54 5.08 -7.37
CA ALA A 235 19.84 5.70 -7.11
C ALA A 235 20.19 5.82 -5.61
N LEU A 236 19.32 5.36 -4.70
CA LEU A 236 19.62 5.34 -3.27
C LEU A 236 20.83 4.44 -2.98
N PRO A 237 21.65 4.74 -1.96
CA PRO A 237 22.81 3.90 -1.59
C PRO A 237 22.41 2.45 -1.27
N ASN A 238 21.25 2.26 -0.68
CA ASN A 238 20.63 0.96 -0.41
C ASN A 238 19.22 0.99 -0.98
N PRO A 239 19.05 0.75 -2.29
CA PRO A 239 17.72 0.81 -2.89
C PRO A 239 16.81 -0.28 -2.31
N PRO A 240 15.58 0.07 -1.93
CA PRO A 240 14.61 -0.91 -1.46
C PRO A 240 14.18 -1.83 -2.62
N THR A 241 13.83 -3.06 -2.29
CA THR A 241 13.06 -3.89 -3.23
C THR A 241 11.71 -3.23 -3.45
N THR A 242 11.44 -2.77 -4.68
CA THR A 242 10.32 -1.90 -4.96
C THR A 242 9.24 -2.62 -5.77
N PHE A 243 8.04 -2.72 -5.23
CA PHE A 243 6.87 -3.24 -5.93
C PHE A 243 6.06 -2.06 -6.47
N VAL A 244 5.95 -1.97 -7.79
CA VAL A 244 5.18 -0.94 -8.49
C VAL A 244 3.92 -1.56 -9.06
N VAL A 245 2.80 -1.36 -8.41
CA VAL A 245 1.49 -1.73 -8.94
C VAL A 245 0.99 -0.61 -9.81
N SER A 246 0.65 -0.91 -11.05
CA SER A 246 0.10 0.10 -11.97
C SER A 246 -0.82 -0.53 -13.00
N GLN A 247 -1.78 0.26 -13.47
CA GLN A 247 -2.56 -0.04 -14.67
C GLN A 247 -1.89 0.53 -15.93
N ARG A 248 -0.84 1.37 -15.77
CA ARG A 248 -0.13 2.01 -16.88
C ARG A 248 1.13 1.22 -17.22
N ALA A 249 1.21 0.70 -18.44
CA ALA A 249 2.40 -0.01 -18.93
C ALA A 249 3.65 0.89 -18.91
N ALA A 250 3.51 2.20 -19.17
CA ALA A 250 4.59 3.16 -19.10
C ALA A 250 5.26 3.24 -17.72
N SER A 251 4.52 3.03 -16.63
CA SER A 251 5.04 3.08 -15.27
C SER A 251 5.85 1.84 -14.87
N ILE A 252 5.71 0.73 -15.57
CA ILE A 252 6.35 -0.54 -15.19
C ILE A 252 7.33 -1.08 -16.24
N ARG A 253 7.35 -0.51 -17.45
CA ARG A 253 8.18 -1.02 -18.56
C ARG A 253 9.69 -1.06 -18.28
N HIS A 254 10.16 -0.28 -17.31
CA HIS A 254 11.57 -0.23 -16.88
C HIS A 254 11.83 -1.03 -15.59
N ALA A 255 10.84 -1.78 -15.10
CA ALA A 255 11.03 -2.69 -13.97
C ALA A 255 11.94 -3.85 -14.39
N ASP A 256 12.77 -4.34 -13.45
CA ASP A 256 13.66 -5.48 -13.68
C ASP A 256 12.87 -6.77 -13.94
N TRP A 257 11.67 -6.86 -13.35
CA TRP A 257 10.77 -7.98 -13.51
C TRP A 257 9.32 -7.49 -13.49
N ILE A 258 8.50 -8.04 -14.36
CA ILE A 258 7.08 -7.66 -14.47
C ILE A 258 6.24 -8.91 -14.26
N LEU A 259 5.19 -8.78 -13.45
CA LEU A 259 4.14 -9.77 -13.24
C LEU A 259 2.86 -9.28 -13.92
N VAL A 260 2.30 -10.08 -14.80
CA VAL A 260 1.03 -9.82 -15.46
C VAL A 260 -0.04 -10.64 -14.75
N LEU A 261 -0.99 -9.98 -14.10
CA LEU A 261 -2.09 -10.62 -13.40
C LEU A 261 -3.38 -10.55 -14.21
N ASP A 262 -4.06 -11.68 -14.31
CA ASP A 262 -5.40 -11.78 -14.85
C ASP A 262 -6.21 -12.77 -14.02
N ASP A 263 -7.42 -12.38 -13.59
CA ASP A 263 -8.34 -13.18 -12.77
C ASP A 263 -7.64 -13.92 -11.61
N GLY A 264 -6.84 -13.20 -10.81
CA GLY A 264 -6.14 -13.72 -9.64
C GLY A 264 -4.94 -14.63 -9.93
N ARG A 265 -4.51 -14.76 -11.19
CA ARG A 265 -3.39 -15.61 -11.61
C ARG A 265 -2.30 -14.80 -12.29
N VAL A 266 -1.06 -15.27 -12.16
CA VAL A 266 0.07 -14.74 -12.94
C VAL A 266 0.03 -15.42 -14.31
N VAL A 267 -0.38 -14.68 -15.35
CA VAL A 267 -0.48 -15.17 -16.73
C VAL A 267 0.77 -14.88 -17.55
N GLY A 268 1.67 -14.04 -17.03
CA GLY A 268 2.97 -13.76 -17.64
C GLY A 268 3.93 -13.18 -16.62
N GLN A 269 5.21 -13.51 -16.73
CA GLN A 269 6.27 -12.92 -15.90
C GLN A 269 7.58 -12.85 -16.70
N GLY A 270 8.31 -11.74 -16.56
CA GLY A 270 9.58 -11.52 -17.28
C GLY A 270 9.91 -10.04 -17.42
N THR A 271 10.83 -9.71 -18.32
CA THR A 271 11.13 -8.32 -18.71
C THR A 271 10.07 -7.78 -19.67
N HIS A 272 10.08 -6.47 -19.88
CA HIS A 272 9.20 -5.81 -20.84
C HIS A 272 9.27 -6.45 -22.23
N GLU A 273 10.49 -6.67 -22.74
CA GLU A 273 10.76 -7.24 -24.06
C GLU A 273 10.20 -8.66 -24.17
N THR A 274 10.51 -9.50 -23.18
CA THR A 274 10.03 -10.89 -23.16
C THR A 274 8.49 -10.95 -23.13
N LEU A 275 7.85 -10.09 -22.35
CA LEU A 275 6.39 -10.07 -22.25
C LEU A 275 5.72 -9.53 -23.50
N LEU A 276 6.35 -8.58 -24.21
CA LEU A 276 5.85 -8.11 -25.50
C LEU A 276 5.89 -9.20 -26.57
N GLU A 277 6.80 -10.18 -26.47
CA GLU A 277 6.90 -11.30 -27.41
C GLU A 277 5.99 -12.47 -27.04
N GLN A 278 5.85 -12.77 -25.72
CA GLN A 278 5.32 -14.04 -25.25
C GLN A 278 4.00 -13.97 -24.50
N CYS A 279 3.56 -12.77 -24.04
CA CYS A 279 2.36 -12.62 -23.23
C CYS A 279 1.25 -11.82 -23.95
N PRO A 280 0.21 -12.50 -24.50
CA PRO A 280 -0.87 -11.82 -25.21
C PRO A 280 -1.61 -10.77 -24.36
N VAL A 281 -1.82 -11.06 -23.07
CA VAL A 281 -2.48 -10.12 -22.15
C VAL A 281 -1.64 -8.85 -21.97
N TYR A 282 -0.32 -8.98 -21.85
CA TYR A 282 0.57 -7.83 -21.75
C TYR A 282 0.59 -6.99 -23.04
N GLN A 283 0.64 -7.68 -24.19
CA GLN A 283 0.57 -7.04 -25.52
C GLN A 283 -0.72 -6.22 -25.68
N GLU A 284 -1.87 -6.79 -25.29
CA GLU A 284 -3.16 -6.11 -25.36
C GLU A 284 -3.17 -4.86 -24.49
N ILE A 285 -2.74 -4.96 -23.21
CA ILE A 285 -2.64 -3.83 -22.30
C ILE A 285 -1.72 -2.75 -22.87
N TYR A 286 -0.54 -3.14 -23.36
CA TYR A 286 0.45 -2.21 -23.92
C TYR A 286 -0.11 -1.49 -25.14
N HIS A 287 -0.58 -2.22 -26.13
CA HIS A 287 -1.07 -1.65 -27.40
C HIS A 287 -2.33 -0.79 -27.20
N SER A 288 -3.21 -1.15 -26.26
CA SER A 288 -4.41 -0.35 -25.96
C SER A 288 -4.07 1.05 -25.46
N GLN A 289 -2.96 1.19 -24.73
CA GLN A 289 -2.53 2.47 -24.16
C GLN A 289 -1.77 3.33 -25.16
N PHE A 290 -0.86 2.73 -25.93
CA PHE A 290 -0.02 3.47 -26.90
C PHE A 290 -0.76 3.81 -28.20
N ARG A 291 -1.79 3.05 -28.63
CA ARG A 291 -2.65 3.44 -29.77
C ARG A 291 -3.50 4.69 -29.45
N LYS A 292 -3.93 4.88 -28.23
CA LYS A 292 -4.69 6.08 -27.80
C LYS A 292 -3.81 7.34 -27.84
N GLU A 293 -2.53 7.24 -27.47
CA GLU A 293 -1.60 8.38 -27.52
C GLU A 293 -1.33 8.84 -28.97
N ALA A 294 -1.21 7.92 -29.93
CA ALA A 294 -1.01 8.24 -31.33
C ALA A 294 -2.20 9.01 -31.95
N HIS A 295 -3.43 8.81 -31.46
CA HIS A 295 -4.61 9.51 -31.95
C HIS A 295 -4.87 10.86 -31.25
N SER A 296 -4.35 11.07 -30.03
CA SER A 296 -4.50 12.33 -29.29
C SER A 296 -3.54 13.43 -29.74
N HIS A 297 -2.51 13.12 -30.52
CA HIS A 297 -1.57 14.09 -31.10
C HIS A 297 -1.91 14.53 -32.53
N VAL A 298 -3.02 14.06 -33.09
CA VAL A 298 -3.48 14.37 -34.47
C VAL A 298 -4.78 15.21 -34.50
N SER A 299 -5.26 15.66 -33.33
CA SER A 299 -6.46 16.55 -33.27
C SER A 299 -6.11 17.93 -32.76
#